data_e09534c3a9616dc997aa65f0a526068a
#
_entry.id   e09534c3a9616dc997aa65f0a526068a
#
_cell.length_a   1.000
_cell.length_b   1.000
_cell.length_c   1.000
_cell.angle_alpha   90.00
_cell.angle_beta   90.00
_cell.angle_gamma   90.00
#
_symmetry.space_group_name_H-M   'P 1'
#
loop_
_entity.id
_entity.type
_entity.pdbx_description
1 polymer ?
#
loop_
_entity_poly.entity_id
_entity_poly.type
_entity_poly.pdbx_seq_one_letter_code
_entity_poly.pdbx_strand_id
1 'polypeptide(L)'
;MSEHFFFDMGGGNALAFFWFPDAPDPVPGVAAPVTVPGFGEWTSAVGSMNHVAFNVPEDRFVEYRDKLKAKGVRVSPIIDHDDSESGVARELHPGVFVRSYYFQDPDGILLEFACWRRVMGQPGDVRHEPKTAADRTGVRV
;
A
#
# COMPACT_ATOMS: atom_id res chain seq x y z
N MET A 1 0.27 -8.35 -13.70
CA MET A 1 -0.72 -8.06 -12.63
C MET A 1 -0.02 -8.25 -11.31
N SER A 2 -0.08 -7.27 -10.40
CA SER A 2 0.42 -7.39 -9.01
C SER A 2 -0.73 -7.81 -8.10
N GLU A 3 -0.41 -8.43 -6.97
CA GLU A 3 -1.37 -8.66 -5.90
C GLU A 3 -1.00 -7.86 -4.66
N HIS A 4 -2.03 -7.37 -3.97
CA HIS A 4 -1.91 -6.67 -2.70
C HIS A 4 -2.77 -7.42 -1.68
N PHE A 5 -2.18 -7.93 -0.60
CA PHE A 5 -2.87 -8.71 0.41
C PHE A 5 -2.44 -8.33 1.81
N PHE A 6 -3.31 -8.61 2.78
CA PHE A 6 -3.15 -8.15 4.16
C PHE A 6 -3.23 -9.31 5.13
N PHE A 7 -2.40 -9.26 6.17
CA PHE A 7 -2.55 -10.08 7.36
C PHE A 7 -3.09 -9.22 8.50
N ASP A 8 -4.24 -9.61 9.07
CA ASP A 8 -4.78 -8.93 10.23
C ASP A 8 -3.86 -9.13 11.43
N MET A 9 -3.45 -8.01 12.05
CA MET A 9 -2.58 -7.97 13.22
C MET A 9 -3.37 -7.76 14.52
N GLY A 10 -4.70 -7.66 14.44
CA GLY A 10 -5.56 -7.31 15.57
C GLY A 10 -5.57 -5.83 15.91
N GLY A 11 -6.58 -5.39 16.65
CA GLY A 11 -6.69 -3.99 17.08
C GLY A 11 -6.84 -2.97 15.95
N GLY A 12 -7.31 -3.40 14.78
CA GLY A 12 -7.43 -2.55 13.60
C GLY A 12 -6.12 -2.30 12.86
N ASN A 13 -5.08 -3.09 13.16
CA ASN A 13 -3.79 -3.05 12.47
C ASN A 13 -3.71 -4.18 11.46
N ALA A 14 -3.06 -3.92 10.33
CA ALA A 14 -2.80 -4.92 9.30
C ALA A 14 -1.37 -4.80 8.77
N LEU A 15 -0.78 -5.93 8.41
CA LEU A 15 0.49 -6.00 7.70
C LEU A 15 0.20 -6.22 6.22
N ALA A 16 0.62 -5.28 5.38
CA ALA A 16 0.39 -5.31 3.95
C ALA A 16 1.58 -5.89 3.19
N PHE A 17 1.29 -6.70 2.19
CA PHE A 17 2.28 -7.28 1.29
C PHE A 17 1.91 -7.02 -0.16
N PHE A 18 2.93 -6.85 -0.98
CA PHE A 18 2.78 -6.81 -2.43
C PHE A 18 3.52 -8.00 -3.05
N TRP A 19 2.86 -8.67 -3.96
CA TRP A 19 3.49 -9.63 -4.85
C TRP A 19 3.55 -9.07 -6.28
N PHE A 20 4.73 -9.11 -6.88
CA PHE A 20 4.96 -8.68 -8.26
C PHE A 20 5.51 -9.87 -9.05
N PRO A 21 4.90 -10.26 -10.19
CA PRO A 21 5.36 -11.41 -10.98
C PRO A 21 6.76 -11.22 -11.56
N ASP A 22 7.15 -9.98 -11.77
CA ASP A 22 8.41 -9.52 -12.34
C ASP A 22 9.37 -8.90 -11.32
N ALA A 23 9.11 -9.12 -10.01
CA ALA A 23 10.01 -8.64 -8.98
C ALA A 23 11.41 -9.25 -9.17
N PRO A 24 12.48 -8.46 -9.01
CA PRO A 24 13.84 -8.99 -9.04
C PRO A 24 14.08 -9.97 -7.89
N ASP A 25 15.08 -10.82 -8.01
CA ASP A 25 15.48 -11.68 -6.91
C ASP A 25 15.87 -10.84 -5.68
N PRO A 26 15.54 -11.29 -4.45
CA PRO A 26 15.88 -10.58 -3.24
C PRO A 26 17.39 -10.39 -3.11
N VAL A 27 17.84 -9.16 -3.00
CA VAL A 27 19.24 -8.83 -2.74
C VAL A 27 19.28 -7.95 -1.50
N PRO A 28 19.94 -8.38 -0.41
CA PRO A 28 20.03 -7.57 0.80
C PRO A 28 20.60 -6.17 0.54
N GLY A 29 19.92 -5.15 1.05
CA GLY A 29 20.33 -3.75 0.91
C GLY A 29 20.05 -3.12 -0.46
N VAL A 30 19.41 -3.85 -1.38
CA VAL A 30 18.94 -3.28 -2.66
C VAL A 30 17.48 -2.90 -2.56
N ALA A 31 17.17 -1.65 -2.88
CA ALA A 31 15.81 -1.13 -2.90
C ALA A 31 15.11 -1.42 -4.23
N ALA A 32 13.85 -1.83 -4.17
CA ALA A 32 12.97 -1.90 -5.33
C ALA A 32 12.10 -0.65 -5.41
N PRO A 33 11.85 -0.08 -6.60
CA PRO A 33 10.96 1.04 -6.75
C PRO A 33 9.51 0.65 -6.44
N VAL A 34 8.81 1.52 -5.74
CA VAL A 34 7.36 1.49 -5.59
C VAL A 34 6.80 2.67 -6.37
N THR A 35 5.96 2.38 -7.37
CA THR A 35 5.33 3.44 -8.15
C THR A 35 4.02 3.85 -7.50
N VAL A 36 3.94 5.09 -7.07
CA VAL A 36 2.70 5.68 -6.56
C VAL A 36 2.05 6.46 -7.70
N PRO A 37 0.80 6.13 -8.10
CA PRO A 37 0.11 6.77 -9.20
C PRO A 37 0.11 8.30 -9.08
N GLY A 38 0.58 8.98 -10.13
CA GLY A 38 0.66 10.44 -10.19
C GLY A 38 1.71 11.10 -9.30
N PHE A 39 2.57 10.30 -8.64
CA PHE A 39 3.56 10.81 -7.70
C PHE A 39 5.01 10.40 -8.02
N GLY A 40 5.19 9.34 -8.77
CA GLY A 40 6.47 8.83 -9.23
C GLY A 40 6.94 7.58 -8.48
N GLU A 41 8.22 7.28 -8.63
CA GLU A 41 8.84 6.11 -8.03
C GLU A 41 9.39 6.45 -6.64
N TRP A 42 9.06 5.61 -5.68
CA TRP A 42 9.69 5.53 -4.39
C TRP A 42 10.31 4.14 -4.22
N THR A 43 11.44 4.07 -3.57
CA THR A 43 12.19 2.83 -3.49
C THR A 43 12.05 2.17 -2.12
N SER A 44 11.96 0.84 -2.14
CA SER A 44 12.04 -0.01 -0.95
C SER A 44 12.92 -1.21 -1.27
N ALA A 45 13.53 -1.81 -0.27
CA ALA A 45 14.38 -2.98 -0.48
C ALA A 45 13.53 -4.22 -0.78
N VAL A 46 13.92 -4.98 -1.81
CA VAL A 46 13.29 -6.27 -2.13
C VAL A 46 13.54 -7.27 -1.01
N GLY A 47 12.47 -7.93 -0.53
CA GLY A 47 12.55 -8.84 0.60
C GLY A 47 12.63 -8.15 1.96
N SER A 48 12.43 -6.84 2.01
CA SER A 48 12.30 -6.05 3.22
C SER A 48 10.91 -5.42 3.36
N MET A 49 10.72 -4.62 4.39
CA MET A 49 9.50 -3.85 4.60
C MET A 49 9.33 -2.82 3.47
N ASN A 50 8.21 -2.87 2.76
CA ASN A 50 7.92 -1.92 1.69
C ASN A 50 7.60 -0.52 2.26
N HIS A 51 6.73 -0.45 3.26
CA HIS A 51 6.37 0.78 3.96
C HIS A 51 5.78 0.46 5.33
N VAL A 52 5.63 1.48 6.15
CA VAL A 52 4.94 1.42 7.44
C VAL A 52 3.64 2.23 7.33
N ALA A 53 2.51 1.57 7.55
CA ALA A 53 1.20 2.19 7.53
C ALA A 53 0.70 2.47 8.96
N PHE A 54 0.19 3.68 9.17
CA PHE A 54 -0.46 4.09 10.41
C PHE A 54 -1.95 4.27 10.15
N ASN A 55 -2.77 3.58 10.92
CA ASN A 55 -4.21 3.81 10.87
C ASN A 55 -4.56 5.16 11.50
N VAL A 56 -5.27 5.99 10.78
CA VAL A 56 -5.72 7.30 11.24
C VAL A 56 -7.25 7.40 11.16
N PRO A 57 -7.89 8.10 12.11
CA PRO A 57 -9.34 8.31 12.07
C PRO A 57 -9.78 9.03 10.78
N GLU A 58 -10.94 8.64 10.25
CA GLU A 58 -11.46 9.21 8.98
C GLU A 58 -11.64 10.72 9.04
N ASP A 59 -12.14 11.23 10.16
CA ASP A 59 -12.36 12.65 10.42
C ASP A 59 -11.05 13.47 10.52
N ARG A 60 -9.92 12.80 10.75
CA ARG A 60 -8.58 13.43 10.84
C ARG A 60 -7.71 13.18 9.60
N PHE A 61 -8.13 12.32 8.70
CA PHE A 61 -7.33 11.86 7.56
C PHE A 61 -6.84 12.99 6.65
N VAL A 62 -7.74 13.87 6.25
CA VAL A 62 -7.40 15.03 5.40
C VAL A 62 -6.61 16.07 6.20
N GLU A 63 -6.99 16.34 7.44
CA GLU A 63 -6.28 17.29 8.31
C GLU A 63 -4.80 16.90 8.48
N TYR A 64 -4.51 15.61 8.69
CA TYR A 64 -3.12 15.16 8.86
C TYR A 64 -2.32 15.30 7.56
N ARG A 65 -2.95 15.05 6.41
CA ARG A 65 -2.33 15.30 5.10
C ARG A 65 -1.96 16.78 4.92
N ASP A 66 -2.87 17.66 5.25
CA ASP A 66 -2.66 19.10 5.12
C ASP A 66 -1.58 19.60 6.09
N LYS A 67 -1.51 19.05 7.30
CA LYS A 67 -0.44 19.33 8.25
C LYS A 67 0.94 18.90 7.73
N LEU A 68 1.04 17.73 7.10
CA LEU A 68 2.29 17.27 6.48
C LEU A 68 2.72 18.24 5.36
N LYS A 69 1.80 18.59 4.46
CA LYS A 69 2.06 19.54 3.38
C LYS A 69 2.47 20.92 3.90
N ALA A 70 1.80 21.42 4.93
CA ALA A 70 2.13 22.71 5.56
C ALA A 70 3.54 22.72 6.19
N LYS A 71 4.05 21.55 6.57
CA LYS A 71 5.43 21.37 7.05
C LYS A 71 6.45 21.13 5.93
N GLY A 72 6.03 21.23 4.66
CA GLY A 72 6.90 21.02 3.50
C GLY A 72 7.17 19.55 3.17
N VAL A 73 6.48 18.62 3.79
CA VAL A 73 6.59 17.20 3.47
C VAL A 73 5.92 16.93 2.12
N ARG A 74 6.63 16.24 1.23
CA ARG A 74 6.06 15.76 -0.03
C ARG A 74 5.09 14.62 0.26
N VAL A 75 3.82 14.79 -0.09
CA VAL A 75 2.75 13.81 0.17
C VAL A 75 2.06 13.44 -1.15
N SER A 76 1.82 12.14 -1.35
CA SER A 76 1.13 11.65 -2.54
C SER A 76 -0.32 12.17 -2.67
N PRO A 77 -0.96 12.02 -3.85
CA PRO A 77 -2.41 12.01 -3.93
C PRO A 77 -3.02 10.99 -2.96
N ILE A 78 -4.30 11.16 -2.64
CA ILE A 78 -5.06 10.09 -1.96
C ILE A 78 -5.28 8.97 -2.95
N ILE A 79 -5.03 7.74 -2.51
CA ILE A 79 -5.26 6.51 -3.26
C ILE A 79 -6.38 5.78 -2.53
N ASP A 80 -7.45 5.50 -3.24
CA ASP A 80 -8.60 4.76 -2.74
C ASP A 80 -8.49 3.32 -3.22
N HIS A 81 -8.34 2.36 -2.29
CA HIS A 81 -8.16 0.94 -2.62
C HIS A 81 -9.50 0.22 -2.62
N ASP A 82 -9.71 -0.61 -3.64
CA ASP A 82 -10.88 -1.44 -3.82
C ASP A 82 -10.49 -2.86 -4.31
N ASP A 83 -11.49 -3.71 -4.50
CA ASP A 83 -11.31 -5.08 -4.99
C ASP A 83 -11.25 -5.19 -6.52
N SER A 84 -10.99 -4.08 -7.24
CA SER A 84 -10.78 -4.10 -8.68
C SER A 84 -9.46 -4.77 -9.06
N GLU A 85 -9.30 -5.11 -10.33
CA GLU A 85 -8.09 -5.74 -10.86
C GLU A 85 -6.81 -4.90 -10.62
N SER A 86 -6.94 -3.59 -10.65
CA SER A 86 -5.83 -2.67 -10.35
C SER A 86 -5.58 -2.47 -8.85
N GLY A 87 -6.55 -2.82 -8.00
CA GLY A 87 -6.55 -2.54 -6.57
C GLY A 87 -6.71 -1.06 -6.22
N VAL A 88 -7.02 -0.21 -7.22
CA VAL A 88 -7.14 1.24 -7.05
C VAL A 88 -8.40 1.74 -7.74
N ALA A 89 -9.29 2.33 -6.97
CA ALA A 89 -10.51 2.93 -7.45
C ALA A 89 -10.21 4.21 -8.25
N ARG A 90 -10.95 4.44 -9.34
CA ARG A 90 -10.86 5.67 -10.12
C ARG A 90 -11.52 6.85 -9.42
N GLU A 91 -12.51 6.56 -8.58
CA GLU A 91 -13.26 7.53 -7.79
C GLU A 91 -13.72 6.88 -6.48
N LEU A 92 -14.02 7.68 -5.48
CA LEU A 92 -14.51 7.18 -4.20
C LEU A 92 -15.91 6.58 -4.36
N HIS A 93 -16.06 5.31 -3.97
CA HIS A 93 -17.32 4.58 -4.00
C HIS A 93 -17.45 3.65 -2.77
N PRO A 94 -18.64 3.05 -2.52
CA PRO A 94 -18.86 2.21 -1.34
C PRO A 94 -17.99 0.96 -1.23
N GLY A 95 -17.42 0.48 -2.35
CA GLY A 95 -16.50 -0.66 -2.37
C GLY A 95 -15.06 -0.33 -1.96
N VAL A 96 -14.72 0.96 -1.79
CA VAL A 96 -13.40 1.34 -1.28
C VAL A 96 -13.28 0.92 0.18
N PHE A 97 -12.28 0.08 0.47
CA PHE A 97 -12.08 -0.46 1.82
C PHE A 97 -11.02 0.30 2.64
N VAL A 98 -10.03 0.92 2.00
CA VAL A 98 -9.04 1.77 2.65
C VAL A 98 -8.66 2.94 1.75
N ARG A 99 -8.44 4.08 2.35
CA ARG A 99 -7.90 5.29 1.71
C ARG A 99 -6.52 5.53 2.25
N SER A 100 -5.57 5.83 1.38
CA SER A 100 -4.17 5.96 1.73
C SER A 100 -3.53 7.18 1.10
N TYR A 101 -2.50 7.72 1.75
CA TYR A 101 -1.50 8.58 1.13
C TYR A 101 -0.13 8.31 1.73
N TYR A 102 0.89 8.55 0.91
CA TYR A 102 2.26 8.15 1.20
C TYR A 102 3.16 9.36 1.33
N PHE A 103 4.18 9.24 2.16
CA PHE A 103 5.23 10.22 2.36
C PHE A 103 6.48 9.53 2.86
N GLN A 104 7.61 10.24 2.90
CA GLN A 104 8.86 9.70 3.42
C GLN A 104 9.27 10.45 4.68
N ASP A 105 9.91 9.72 5.58
CA ASP A 105 10.64 10.34 6.68
C ASP A 105 11.95 10.97 6.19
N PRO A 106 12.71 11.68 7.06
CA PRO A 106 13.99 12.29 6.66
C PRO A 106 15.05 11.30 6.19
N ASP A 107 14.96 10.04 6.58
CA ASP A 107 15.89 8.97 6.19
C ASP A 107 15.45 8.23 4.91
N GLY A 108 14.31 8.60 4.35
CA GLY A 108 13.76 8.01 3.12
C GLY A 108 12.92 6.75 3.36
N ILE A 109 12.54 6.44 4.60
CA ILE A 109 11.62 5.34 4.89
C ILE A 109 10.23 5.73 4.40
N LEU A 110 9.62 4.85 3.60
CA LEU A 110 8.26 5.07 3.10
C LEU A 110 7.24 4.84 4.21
N LEU A 111 6.42 5.84 4.43
CA LEU A 111 5.35 5.86 5.42
C LEU A 111 4.00 6.04 4.73
N GLU A 112 2.97 5.51 5.35
CA GLU A 112 1.59 5.62 4.90
C GLU A 112 0.70 6.07 6.04
N PHE A 113 -0.22 7.00 5.79
CA PHE A 113 -1.41 7.16 6.59
C PHE A 113 -2.59 6.51 5.88
N ALA A 114 -3.18 5.53 6.54
CA ALA A 114 -4.30 4.76 6.05
C ALA A 114 -5.56 5.02 6.89
N CYS A 115 -6.69 5.11 6.23
CA CYS A 115 -8.00 5.26 6.85
C CYS A 115 -8.90 4.12 6.38
N TRP A 116 -9.17 3.15 7.26
CA TRP A 116 -10.06 2.04 6.97
C TRP A 116 -11.52 2.50 6.93
N ARG A 117 -12.24 2.15 5.87
CA ARG A 117 -13.64 2.47 5.66
C ARG A 117 -14.58 1.33 5.98
N ARG A 118 -14.05 0.13 6.14
CA ARG A 118 -14.79 -1.05 6.60
C ARG A 118 -13.90 -1.95 7.45
N VAL A 119 -14.52 -2.76 8.28
CA VAL A 119 -13.82 -3.82 9.01
C VAL A 119 -13.57 -4.97 8.03
N MET A 120 -12.33 -5.41 7.92
CA MET A 120 -11.94 -6.52 7.07
C MET A 120 -12.33 -7.88 7.68
N GLY A 121 -12.45 -8.89 6.83
CA GLY A 121 -12.78 -10.26 7.25
C GLY A 121 -14.26 -10.49 7.53
N GLN A 122 -15.14 -9.60 7.06
CA GLN A 122 -16.58 -9.80 7.16
C GLN A 122 -17.08 -10.84 6.14
N PRO A 123 -18.24 -11.50 6.41
CA PRO A 123 -18.87 -12.33 5.40
C PRO A 123 -19.12 -11.56 4.09
N GLY A 124 -18.63 -12.11 2.98
CA GLY A 124 -18.75 -11.47 1.67
C GLY A 124 -17.54 -10.64 1.24
N ASP A 125 -16.52 -10.47 2.09
CA ASP A 125 -15.26 -9.90 1.66
C ASP A 125 -14.58 -10.78 0.60
N VAL A 126 -14.02 -10.15 -0.41
CA VAL A 126 -13.20 -10.85 -1.41
C VAL A 126 -11.94 -11.37 -0.73
N ARG A 127 -11.67 -12.65 -0.92
CA ARG A 127 -10.45 -13.30 -0.43
C ARG A 127 -9.61 -13.71 -1.62
N HIS A 128 -8.35 -13.30 -1.60
CA HIS A 128 -7.36 -13.71 -2.58
C HIS A 128 -6.39 -14.69 -1.93
N GLU A 129 -6.09 -15.79 -2.63
CA GLU A 129 -5.02 -16.69 -2.19
C GLU A 129 -3.67 -15.99 -2.30
N PRO A 130 -2.85 -16.05 -1.25
CA PRO A 130 -1.52 -15.43 -1.27
C PRO A 130 -0.67 -16.02 -2.38
N LYS A 131 0.01 -15.16 -3.14
CA LYS A 131 1.00 -15.58 -4.13
C LYS A 131 2.36 -15.82 -3.49
N THR A 132 3.06 -16.83 -4.00
CA THR A 132 4.41 -17.21 -3.58
C THR A 132 5.40 -17.10 -4.74
N ALA A 133 6.66 -17.30 -4.49
CA ALA A 133 7.68 -17.37 -5.54
C ALA A 133 7.40 -18.49 -6.57
N ALA A 134 6.70 -19.55 -6.17
CA ALA A 134 6.32 -20.64 -7.06
C ALA A 134 5.25 -20.26 -8.08
N ASP A 135 4.47 -19.21 -7.80
CA ASP A 135 3.41 -18.72 -8.69
C ASP A 135 3.93 -17.76 -9.76
N ARG A 136 5.22 -17.48 -9.78
CA ARG A 136 5.84 -16.67 -10.83
C ARG A 136 5.76 -17.45 -12.15
N THR A 137 4.76 -17.13 -12.95
CA THR A 137 4.69 -17.59 -14.35
C THR A 137 5.63 -16.72 -15.15
N GLY A 138 6.89 -17.16 -15.34
CA GLY A 138 7.53 -16.32 -16.17
C GLY A 138 8.84 -16.46 -16.65
N VAL A 139 9.01 -16.18 -17.71
CA VAL A 139 10.14 -15.88 -18.54
C VAL A 139 11.17 -15.09 -17.71
N ARG A 140 12.17 -15.80 -17.19
CA ARG A 140 13.46 -15.17 -16.91
C ARG A 140 14.05 -14.84 -18.28
N VAL A 141 14.15 -13.59 -18.60
CA VAL A 141 14.95 -13.07 -19.70
C VAL A 141 16.40 -13.04 -19.25
#